data_9ffd0b0853f2da2ebcaa01d9f3bd5998
#
_entry.id   9ffd0b0853f2da2ebcaa01d9f3bd5998
#
_cell.length_a   1.000
_cell.length_b   1.000
_cell.length_c   1.000
_cell.angle_alpha   90.00
_cell.angle_beta   90.00
_cell.angle_gamma   90.00
#
_symmetry.space_group_name_H-M   'P 1'
#
loop_
_entity.id
_entity.type
_entity.pdbx_description
1 polymer ?
#
loop_
_entity_poly.entity_id
_entity_poly.type
_entity_poly.pdbx_seq_one_letter_code
_entity_poly.pdbx_strand_id
1 'polypeptide(L)'
;NDIIIIDEAYSLVNYNETERTDNFSQEALAQLCIEVEEHSHDKLIIFAGYGGDINEKNNKMKRFLDENPGIASRITFTVHFSPYTAKEMLDIFEVLANNATFRLEKEWENVLLPFFEQRVKDENFGNGREARRLLEHTMAVAAERFMEWQESTIFTSQIVKEKEERQRLSLLTCEDLQTAIQEFIRG
;
A
#
# COMPACT_ATOMS: atom_id res chain seq x y z
N ASN A 1 2.34 26.54 -10.85
CA ASN A 1 1.32 25.98 -9.93
C ASN A 1 1.96 24.83 -9.17
N ASP A 2 2.09 24.99 -7.87
CA ASP A 2 2.73 23.99 -7.01
C ASP A 2 1.65 23.09 -6.37
N ILE A 3 1.99 21.82 -6.17
CA ILE A 3 1.15 20.86 -5.45
C ILE A 3 1.86 20.55 -4.13
N ILE A 4 1.19 20.78 -3.04
CA ILE A 4 1.67 20.48 -1.69
C ILE A 4 0.80 19.36 -1.14
N ILE A 5 1.43 18.24 -0.75
CA ILE A 5 0.74 17.11 -0.12
C ILE A 5 1.22 17.02 1.33
N ILE A 6 0.26 17.12 2.25
CA ILE A 6 0.49 16.94 3.68
C ILE A 6 -0.08 15.56 4.04
N ASP A 7 0.82 14.57 4.05
CA ASP A 7 0.46 13.19 4.38
C ASP A 7 0.35 13.01 5.89
N GLU A 8 -0.53 12.12 6.34
CA GLU A 8 -0.83 11.90 7.76
C GLU A 8 -1.16 13.21 8.50
N ALA A 9 -1.98 14.07 7.88
CA ALA A 9 -2.22 15.46 8.32
C ALA A 9 -2.67 15.55 9.79
N TYR A 10 -3.36 14.53 10.31
CA TYR A 10 -3.72 14.47 11.73
C TYR A 10 -2.50 14.41 12.67
N SER A 11 -1.31 14.05 12.17
CA SER A 11 -0.08 14.04 12.97
C SER A 11 0.45 15.44 13.28
N LEU A 12 -0.06 16.47 12.59
CA LEU A 12 0.23 17.87 12.91
C LEU A 12 -0.30 18.28 14.29
N VAL A 13 -1.23 17.51 14.84
CA VAL A 13 -1.81 17.77 16.15
C VAL A 13 -1.28 16.75 17.14
N ASN A 14 -0.38 17.18 18.02
CA ASN A 14 0.06 16.38 19.15
C ASN A 14 -0.90 16.61 20.33
N TYR A 15 -1.56 15.53 20.75
CA TYR A 15 -2.35 15.52 21.97
C TYR A 15 -1.47 15.07 23.13
N ASN A 16 -1.35 15.90 24.15
CA ASN A 16 -0.73 15.49 25.42
C ASN A 16 -1.66 14.52 26.19
N GLU A 17 -1.18 13.95 27.30
CA GLU A 17 -1.96 13.01 28.15
C GLU A 17 -3.30 13.58 28.66
N THR A 18 -3.47 14.90 28.62
CA THR A 18 -4.72 15.60 28.98
C THR A 18 -5.60 15.92 27.78
N GLU A 19 -5.32 15.32 26.59
CA GLU A 19 -6.03 15.57 25.32
C GLU A 19 -6.02 17.06 24.88
N ARG A 20 -5.08 17.85 25.34
CA ARG A 20 -4.90 19.22 24.88
C ARG A 20 -3.81 19.29 23.82
N THR A 21 -4.10 20.02 22.75
CA THR A 21 -3.11 20.34 21.71
C THR A 21 -1.97 21.15 22.31
N ASP A 22 -0.72 20.83 21.99
CA ASP A 22 0.41 21.62 22.43
C ASP A 22 0.48 22.99 21.71
N ASN A 23 1.21 23.95 22.30
CA ASN A 23 1.30 25.31 21.77
C ASN A 23 1.97 25.32 20.36
N PHE A 24 2.93 24.43 20.09
CA PHE A 24 3.63 24.38 18.81
C PHE A 24 2.70 23.88 17.71
N SER A 25 1.89 22.85 17.98
CA SER A 25 0.87 22.37 17.05
C SER A 25 -0.16 23.47 16.74
N GLN A 26 -0.59 24.23 17.74
CA GLN A 26 -1.53 25.34 17.54
C GLN A 26 -0.95 26.46 16.65
N GLU A 27 0.31 26.85 16.89
CA GLU A 27 0.99 27.85 16.08
C GLU A 27 1.19 27.36 14.63
N ALA A 28 1.61 26.11 14.45
CA ALA A 28 1.78 25.51 13.14
C ALA A 28 0.46 25.44 12.34
N LEU A 29 -0.64 25.06 13.00
CA LEU A 29 -1.95 25.02 12.38
C LEU A 29 -2.48 26.41 12.03
N ALA A 30 -2.25 27.40 12.90
CA ALA A 30 -2.61 28.78 12.63
C ALA A 30 -1.86 29.34 11.41
N GLN A 31 -0.54 29.08 11.32
CA GLN A 31 0.25 29.48 10.16
C GLN A 31 -0.21 28.75 8.90
N LEU A 32 -0.50 27.45 9.00
CA LEU A 32 -1.00 26.66 7.87
C LEU A 32 -2.35 27.19 7.35
N CYS A 33 -3.25 27.62 8.24
CA CYS A 33 -4.50 28.27 7.84
C CYS A 33 -4.26 29.53 7.03
N ILE A 34 -3.29 30.34 7.40
CA ILE A 34 -2.91 31.56 6.68
C ILE A 34 -2.37 31.20 5.30
N GLU A 35 -1.43 30.27 5.23
CA GLU A 35 -0.83 29.83 3.96
C GLU A 35 -1.86 29.24 2.99
N VAL A 36 -2.81 28.43 3.50
CA VAL A 36 -3.89 27.85 2.68
C VAL A 36 -4.79 28.96 2.12
N GLU A 37 -5.08 30.00 2.88
CA GLU A 37 -5.90 31.11 2.45
C GLU A 37 -5.19 32.00 1.41
N GLU A 38 -3.95 32.41 1.69
CA GLU A 38 -3.17 33.31 0.84
C GLU A 38 -2.83 32.67 -0.51
N HIS A 39 -2.63 31.35 -0.52
CA HIS A 39 -2.24 30.59 -1.72
C HIS A 39 -3.36 29.78 -2.35
N SER A 40 -4.61 30.02 -2.01
CA SER A 40 -5.78 29.32 -2.54
C SER A 40 -5.93 29.41 -4.07
N HIS A 41 -5.31 30.38 -4.71
CA HIS A 41 -5.43 30.64 -6.16
C HIS A 41 -4.25 30.10 -6.98
N ASP A 42 -3.11 29.85 -6.38
CA ASP A 42 -1.86 29.47 -7.08
C ASP A 42 -1.30 28.09 -6.70
N LYS A 43 -1.76 27.52 -5.59
CA LYS A 43 -1.33 26.20 -5.09
C LYS A 43 -2.50 25.25 -4.87
N LEU A 44 -2.27 23.97 -5.14
CA LEU A 44 -3.14 22.89 -4.72
C LEU A 44 -2.59 22.28 -3.44
N ILE A 45 -3.32 22.38 -2.35
CA ILE A 45 -2.94 21.80 -1.07
C ILE A 45 -3.84 20.59 -0.80
N ILE A 46 -3.22 19.44 -0.58
CA ILE A 46 -3.90 18.16 -0.34
C ILE A 46 -3.55 17.70 1.07
N PHE A 47 -4.57 17.58 1.91
CA PHE A 47 -4.45 16.92 3.20
C PHE A 47 -4.80 15.45 3.03
N ALA A 48 -3.84 14.57 3.25
CA ALA A 48 -4.02 13.14 3.18
C ALA A 48 -3.90 12.51 4.57
N GLY A 49 -4.56 11.40 4.79
CA GLY A 49 -4.45 10.67 6.04
C GLY A 49 -5.40 9.48 6.12
N TYR A 50 -5.12 8.60 7.05
CA TYR A 50 -5.95 7.42 7.30
C TYR A 50 -7.23 7.83 8.04
N GLY A 51 -8.36 7.67 7.37
CA GLY A 51 -9.65 8.12 7.86
C GLY A 51 -10.55 7.02 8.43
N GLY A 52 -10.36 5.77 8.03
CA GLY A 52 -11.34 4.72 8.28
C GLY A 52 -12.70 5.03 7.63
N ASP A 53 -13.76 4.39 8.08
CA ASP A 53 -15.12 4.76 7.66
C ASP A 53 -15.46 6.15 8.20
N ILE A 54 -16.13 6.96 7.37
CA ILE A 54 -16.57 8.33 7.71
C ILE A 54 -17.43 8.36 9.00
N ASN A 55 -18.10 7.25 9.32
CA ASN A 55 -18.97 7.10 10.49
C ASN A 55 -18.25 6.53 11.73
N GLU A 56 -17.01 6.10 11.61
CA GLU A 56 -16.28 5.53 12.75
C GLU A 56 -15.84 6.62 13.74
N LYS A 57 -16.07 6.35 15.03
CA LYS A 57 -15.63 7.23 16.13
C LYS A 57 -14.10 7.44 16.16
N ASN A 58 -13.35 6.51 15.58
CA ASN A 58 -11.88 6.52 15.55
C ASN A 58 -11.28 7.10 14.26
N ASN A 59 -12.09 7.76 13.41
CA ASN A 59 -11.59 8.38 12.19
C ASN A 59 -10.70 9.58 12.55
N LYS A 60 -9.37 9.40 12.44
CA LYS A 60 -8.37 10.40 12.80
C LYS A 60 -8.47 11.67 11.95
N MET A 61 -8.73 11.55 10.64
CA MET A 61 -8.90 12.71 9.76
C MET A 61 -10.16 13.49 10.10
N LYS A 62 -11.27 12.79 10.40
CA LYS A 62 -12.50 13.45 10.84
C LYS A 62 -12.27 14.22 12.14
N ARG A 63 -11.65 13.59 13.14
CA ARG A 63 -11.29 14.25 14.40
C ARG A 63 -10.40 15.48 14.16
N PHE A 64 -9.38 15.34 13.30
CA PHE A 64 -8.50 16.47 12.93
C PHE A 64 -9.30 17.64 12.36
N LEU A 65 -10.24 17.40 11.46
CA LEU A 65 -11.06 18.45 10.85
C LEU A 65 -12.08 19.04 11.84
N ASP A 66 -12.73 18.22 12.65
CA ASP A 66 -13.71 18.66 13.66
C ASP A 66 -13.05 19.59 14.71
N GLU A 67 -11.81 19.32 15.08
CA GLU A 67 -11.06 20.11 16.04
C GLU A 67 -10.35 21.33 15.43
N ASN A 68 -10.25 21.38 14.09
CA ASN A 68 -9.62 22.48 13.36
C ASN A 68 -10.56 23.12 12.33
N PRO A 69 -11.61 23.83 12.77
CA PRO A 69 -12.61 24.39 11.88
C PRO A 69 -12.04 25.44 10.91
N GLY A 70 -10.90 26.06 11.24
CA GLY A 70 -10.17 26.96 10.36
C GLY A 70 -9.66 26.25 9.11
N ILE A 71 -9.09 25.06 9.23
CA ILE A 71 -8.67 24.24 8.10
C ILE A 71 -9.89 23.66 7.40
N ALA A 72 -10.82 23.08 8.15
CA ALA A 72 -12.01 22.42 7.60
C ALA A 72 -12.83 23.35 6.68
N SER A 73 -12.97 24.63 7.04
CA SER A 73 -13.71 25.62 6.24
C SER A 73 -13.04 25.98 4.91
N ARG A 74 -11.77 25.66 4.73
CA ARG A 74 -10.97 25.95 3.53
C ARG A 74 -10.83 24.73 2.61
N ILE A 75 -11.26 23.55 3.05
CA ILE A 75 -11.27 22.34 2.22
C ILE A 75 -12.49 22.37 1.31
N THR A 76 -12.24 22.47 0.01
CA THR A 76 -13.30 22.55 -1.01
C THR A 76 -13.83 21.18 -1.41
N PHE A 77 -12.95 20.14 -1.42
CA PHE A 77 -13.29 18.80 -1.88
C PHE A 77 -12.72 17.75 -0.90
N THR A 78 -13.51 16.73 -0.64
CA THR A 78 -13.08 15.53 0.09
C THR A 78 -13.20 14.33 -0.83
N VAL A 79 -12.10 13.57 -0.97
CA VAL A 79 -12.06 12.33 -1.74
C VAL A 79 -11.85 11.18 -0.77
N HIS A 80 -12.76 10.23 -0.81
CA HIS A 80 -12.67 9.01 0.01
C HIS A 80 -12.20 7.84 -0.86
N PHE A 81 -11.17 7.15 -0.41
CA PHE A 81 -10.67 5.92 -1.02
C PHE A 81 -11.17 4.73 -0.20
N SER A 82 -12.12 3.99 -0.75
CA SER A 82 -12.59 2.74 -0.13
C SER A 82 -11.49 1.67 -0.17
N PRO A 83 -11.47 0.74 0.79
CA PRO A 83 -10.61 -0.44 0.70
C PRO A 83 -10.87 -1.20 -0.61
N TYR A 84 -9.83 -1.80 -1.16
CA TYR A 84 -9.94 -2.62 -2.35
C TYR A 84 -10.70 -3.92 -2.08
N THR A 85 -11.46 -4.36 -3.07
CA THR A 85 -12.05 -5.71 -3.09
C THR A 85 -10.99 -6.77 -3.37
N ALA A 86 -11.29 -8.03 -3.08
CA ALA A 86 -10.38 -9.14 -3.38
C ALA A 86 -10.01 -9.22 -4.87
N LYS A 87 -10.94 -8.89 -5.78
CA LYS A 87 -10.68 -8.86 -7.22
C LYS A 87 -9.75 -7.73 -7.62
N GLU A 88 -9.97 -6.52 -7.11
CA GLU A 88 -9.06 -5.40 -7.36
C GLU A 88 -7.67 -5.67 -6.79
N MET A 89 -7.57 -6.44 -5.69
CA MET A 89 -6.28 -6.87 -5.17
C MET A 89 -5.55 -7.85 -6.11
N LEU A 90 -6.27 -8.71 -6.83
CA LEU A 90 -5.68 -9.54 -7.90
C LEU A 90 -5.13 -8.65 -9.03
N ASP A 91 -5.92 -7.68 -9.49
CA ASP A 91 -5.50 -6.75 -10.55
C ASP A 91 -4.24 -5.97 -10.13
N ILE A 92 -4.21 -5.50 -8.87
CA ILE A 92 -3.03 -4.81 -8.31
C ILE A 92 -1.82 -5.74 -8.26
N PHE A 93 -1.98 -6.97 -7.82
CA PHE A 93 -0.90 -7.96 -7.76
C PHE A 93 -0.32 -8.25 -9.15
N GLU A 94 -1.18 -8.44 -10.16
CA GLU A 94 -0.78 -8.64 -11.55
C GLU A 94 0.01 -7.45 -12.09
N VAL A 95 -0.50 -6.22 -11.89
CA VAL A 95 0.20 -4.99 -12.30
C VAL A 95 1.57 -4.87 -11.63
N LEU A 96 1.67 -5.18 -10.34
CA LEU A 96 2.93 -5.15 -9.60
C LEU A 96 3.91 -6.21 -10.13
N ALA A 97 3.46 -7.45 -10.38
CA ALA A 97 4.28 -8.52 -10.93
C ALA A 97 4.81 -8.16 -12.34
N ASN A 98 3.92 -7.65 -13.20
CA ASN A 98 4.29 -7.19 -14.55
C ASN A 98 5.31 -6.04 -14.52
N ASN A 99 5.13 -5.06 -13.64
CA ASN A 99 6.09 -3.96 -13.47
C ASN A 99 7.45 -4.45 -12.96
N ALA A 100 7.47 -5.52 -12.18
CA ALA A 100 8.69 -6.19 -11.74
C ALA A 100 9.24 -7.20 -12.78
N THR A 101 8.66 -7.23 -13.99
CA THR A 101 9.06 -8.11 -15.11
C THR A 101 8.85 -9.60 -14.87
N PHE A 102 7.99 -9.96 -13.93
CA PHE A 102 7.57 -11.34 -13.69
C PHE A 102 6.30 -11.67 -14.45
N ARG A 103 6.19 -12.94 -14.85
CA ARG A 103 4.99 -13.55 -15.42
C ARG A 103 4.38 -14.44 -14.35
N LEU A 104 3.07 -14.44 -14.29
CA LEU A 104 2.32 -15.33 -13.41
C LEU A 104 1.96 -16.62 -14.16
N GLU A 105 2.04 -17.76 -13.48
CA GLU A 105 1.62 -19.06 -14.02
C GLU A 105 0.09 -19.05 -14.26
N LYS A 106 -0.39 -19.93 -15.13
CA LYS A 106 -1.85 -20.05 -15.34
C LYS A 106 -2.57 -20.40 -14.04
N GLU A 107 -3.77 -19.86 -13.89
CA GLU A 107 -4.66 -20.10 -12.74
C GLU A 107 -4.12 -19.56 -11.40
N TRP A 108 -3.13 -18.68 -11.43
CA TRP A 108 -2.60 -18.02 -10.24
C TRP A 108 -3.69 -17.30 -9.42
N GLU A 109 -4.74 -16.80 -10.07
CA GLU A 109 -5.87 -16.15 -9.42
C GLU A 109 -6.61 -17.11 -8.49
N ASN A 110 -6.69 -18.40 -8.83
CA ASN A 110 -7.33 -19.41 -7.99
C ASN A 110 -6.57 -19.61 -6.66
N VAL A 111 -5.28 -19.31 -6.63
CA VAL A 111 -4.46 -19.37 -5.43
C VAL A 111 -4.63 -18.10 -4.58
N LEU A 112 -4.60 -16.91 -5.21
CA LEU A 112 -4.62 -15.64 -4.48
C LEU A 112 -6.02 -15.17 -4.11
N LEU A 113 -7.06 -15.50 -4.89
CA LEU A 113 -8.41 -15.02 -4.61
C LEU A 113 -8.91 -15.41 -3.21
N PRO A 114 -8.84 -16.68 -2.76
CA PRO A 114 -9.26 -17.05 -1.42
C PRO A 114 -8.48 -16.35 -0.31
N PHE A 115 -7.19 -16.11 -0.52
CA PHE A 115 -6.35 -15.35 0.40
C PHE A 115 -6.86 -13.92 0.53
N PHE A 116 -7.03 -13.19 -0.57
CA PHE A 116 -7.52 -11.83 -0.53
C PHE A 116 -8.97 -11.71 -0.04
N GLU A 117 -9.85 -12.68 -0.35
CA GLU A 117 -11.21 -12.71 0.20
C GLU A 117 -11.26 -12.82 1.74
N GLN A 118 -10.25 -13.41 2.33
CA GLN A 118 -10.08 -13.44 3.78
C GLN A 118 -9.48 -12.15 4.29
N ARG A 119 -8.42 -11.64 3.64
CA ARG A 119 -7.66 -10.47 4.08
C ARG A 119 -8.45 -9.16 4.04
N VAL A 120 -9.30 -8.97 3.03
CA VAL A 120 -10.14 -7.76 2.92
C VAL A 120 -11.17 -7.61 4.04
N LYS A 121 -11.38 -8.64 4.85
CA LYS A 121 -12.25 -8.61 6.03
C LYS A 121 -11.53 -8.22 7.31
N ASP A 122 -10.21 -8.14 7.26
CA ASP A 122 -9.37 -7.80 8.41
C ASP A 122 -9.34 -6.27 8.59
N GLU A 123 -9.56 -5.81 9.81
CA GLU A 123 -9.51 -4.38 10.15
C GLU A 123 -8.12 -3.75 9.88
N ASN A 124 -7.06 -4.57 9.92
CA ASN A 124 -5.69 -4.15 9.64
C ASN A 124 -5.27 -4.42 8.19
N PHE A 125 -6.24 -4.58 7.28
CA PHE A 125 -5.94 -4.86 5.88
C PHE A 125 -5.11 -3.75 5.23
N GLY A 126 -3.92 -4.11 4.75
CA GLY A 126 -2.93 -3.17 4.21
C GLY A 126 -3.19 -2.69 2.78
N ASN A 127 -4.30 -3.11 2.14
CA ASN A 127 -4.63 -2.75 0.76
C ASN A 127 -3.44 -3.03 -0.21
N GLY A 128 -3.13 -2.10 -1.11
CA GLY A 128 -2.05 -2.26 -2.08
C GLY A 128 -0.66 -2.51 -1.47
N ARG A 129 -0.42 -2.08 -0.23
CA ARG A 129 0.83 -2.41 0.50
C ARG A 129 0.93 -3.91 0.77
N GLU A 130 -0.20 -4.56 1.06
CA GLU A 130 -0.24 -5.99 1.32
C GLU A 130 0.05 -6.80 0.04
N ALA A 131 -0.54 -6.40 -1.10
CA ALA A 131 -0.21 -7.02 -2.39
C ALA A 131 1.29 -6.90 -2.72
N ARG A 132 1.89 -5.74 -2.45
CA ARG A 132 3.32 -5.52 -2.66
C ARG A 132 4.17 -6.43 -1.77
N ARG A 133 3.88 -6.49 -0.47
CA ARG A 133 4.60 -7.36 0.47
C ARG A 133 4.47 -8.83 0.07
N LEU A 134 3.28 -9.27 -0.31
CA LEU A 134 3.08 -10.64 -0.78
C LEU A 134 3.89 -10.94 -2.05
N LEU A 135 3.95 -10.01 -2.99
CA LEU A 135 4.78 -10.15 -4.19
C LEU A 135 6.27 -10.27 -3.82
N GLU A 136 6.76 -9.43 -2.90
CA GLU A 136 8.15 -9.48 -2.42
C GLU A 136 8.48 -10.85 -1.80
N HIS A 137 7.58 -11.41 -0.97
CA HIS A 137 7.72 -12.77 -0.45
C HIS A 137 7.71 -13.82 -1.57
N THR A 138 6.78 -13.71 -2.52
CA THR A 138 6.72 -14.65 -3.66
C THR A 138 7.99 -14.62 -4.50
N MET A 139 8.55 -13.43 -4.71
CA MET A 139 9.82 -13.29 -5.44
C MET A 139 11.00 -13.92 -4.67
N ALA A 140 11.01 -13.84 -3.35
CA ALA A 140 12.04 -14.51 -2.53
C ALA A 140 11.95 -16.02 -2.65
N VAL A 141 10.75 -16.61 -2.51
CA VAL A 141 10.48 -18.03 -2.70
C VAL A 141 10.90 -18.50 -4.10
N ALA A 142 10.52 -17.73 -5.13
CA ALA A 142 10.91 -18.05 -6.51
C ALA A 142 12.44 -18.02 -6.71
N ALA A 143 13.14 -17.10 -6.04
CA ALA A 143 14.60 -17.05 -6.08
C ALA A 143 15.24 -18.29 -5.41
N GLU A 144 14.73 -18.76 -4.28
CA GLU A 144 15.20 -19.98 -3.62
C GLU A 144 15.00 -21.20 -4.52
N ARG A 145 13.79 -21.36 -5.08
CA ARG A 145 13.49 -22.43 -6.06
C ARG A 145 14.44 -22.39 -7.27
N PHE A 146 14.79 -21.20 -7.72
CA PHE A 146 15.73 -21.03 -8.83
C PHE A 146 17.14 -21.46 -8.46
N MET A 147 17.61 -21.13 -7.26
CA MET A 147 18.94 -21.54 -6.77
C MET A 147 19.04 -23.08 -6.65
N GLU A 148 18.02 -23.72 -6.10
CA GLU A 148 17.95 -25.20 -6.00
C GLU A 148 17.97 -25.84 -7.38
N TRP A 149 17.25 -25.27 -8.35
CA TRP A 149 17.29 -25.76 -9.72
C TRP A 149 18.69 -25.61 -10.35
N GLN A 150 19.38 -24.48 -10.14
CA GLN A 150 20.75 -24.28 -10.65
C GLN A 150 21.70 -25.33 -10.09
N GLU A 151 21.66 -25.65 -8.83
CA GLU A 151 22.49 -26.65 -8.18
C GLU A 151 22.23 -28.07 -8.76
N SER A 152 20.99 -28.36 -9.11
CA SER A 152 20.62 -29.66 -9.67
C SER A 152 20.98 -29.83 -11.16
N THR A 153 21.27 -28.74 -11.89
CA THR A 153 21.38 -28.72 -13.35
C THR A 153 22.85 -28.57 -13.83
N ILE A 154 23.74 -29.38 -13.33
CA ILE A 154 25.20 -29.26 -13.62
C ILE A 154 25.59 -29.67 -15.07
N PHE A 155 24.75 -30.35 -15.84
CA PHE A 155 25.13 -31.06 -17.08
C PHE A 155 24.45 -30.61 -18.38
N THR A 156 23.86 -29.41 -18.48
CA THR A 156 23.17 -28.96 -19.71
C THR A 156 24.04 -28.03 -20.55
N SER A 157 23.88 -28.04 -21.88
CA SER A 157 24.60 -27.14 -22.80
C SER A 157 24.31 -25.67 -22.47
N GLN A 158 25.32 -24.81 -22.54
CA GLN A 158 25.28 -23.42 -22.08
C GLN A 158 24.13 -22.59 -22.68
N ILE A 159 23.82 -22.77 -23.97
CA ILE A 159 22.77 -22.02 -24.67
C ILE A 159 21.36 -22.43 -24.21
N VAL A 160 21.12 -23.71 -23.99
CA VAL A 160 19.85 -24.23 -23.47
C VAL A 160 19.65 -23.76 -22.04
N LYS A 161 20.71 -23.80 -21.25
CA LYS A 161 20.72 -23.35 -19.87
C LYS A 161 20.32 -21.86 -19.73
N GLU A 162 20.92 -20.95 -20.49
CA GLU A 162 20.61 -19.53 -20.44
C GLU A 162 19.14 -19.21 -20.78
N LYS A 163 18.54 -19.93 -21.74
CA LYS A 163 17.14 -19.75 -22.12
C LYS A 163 16.20 -20.23 -21.02
N GLU A 164 16.47 -21.39 -20.45
CA GLU A 164 15.69 -21.95 -19.35
C GLU A 164 15.84 -21.11 -18.08
N GLU A 165 17.03 -20.62 -17.78
CA GLU A 165 17.29 -19.72 -16.64
C GLU A 165 16.42 -18.47 -16.72
N ARG A 166 16.40 -17.77 -17.86
CA ARG A 166 15.58 -16.58 -18.06
C ARG A 166 14.08 -16.85 -17.90
N GLN A 167 13.60 -18.00 -18.42
CA GLN A 167 12.20 -18.37 -18.29
C GLN A 167 11.80 -18.67 -16.85
N ARG A 168 12.66 -19.37 -16.11
CA ARG A 168 12.42 -19.74 -14.71
C ARG A 168 12.52 -18.55 -13.77
N LEU A 169 13.52 -17.67 -13.98
CA LEU A 169 13.71 -16.44 -13.21
C LEU A 169 12.53 -15.47 -13.32
N SER A 170 11.86 -15.44 -14.48
CA SER A 170 10.76 -14.51 -14.74
C SER A 170 9.38 -15.10 -14.49
N LEU A 171 9.26 -16.33 -14.00
CA LEU A 171 7.99 -17.00 -13.73
C LEU A 171 7.76 -17.17 -12.23
N LEU A 172 6.66 -16.64 -11.74
CA LEU A 172 6.11 -16.95 -10.42
C LEU A 172 5.08 -18.06 -10.57
N THR A 173 5.33 -19.19 -9.92
CA THR A 173 4.47 -20.38 -10.01
C THR A 173 3.38 -20.35 -8.93
N CYS A 174 2.33 -21.15 -9.12
CA CYS A 174 1.30 -21.34 -8.12
C CYS A 174 1.85 -21.90 -6.80
N GLU A 175 2.92 -22.73 -6.87
CA GLU A 175 3.61 -23.24 -5.69
C GLU A 175 4.38 -22.15 -4.93
N ASP A 176 5.06 -21.23 -5.65
CA ASP A 176 5.72 -20.08 -5.06
C ASP A 176 4.71 -19.20 -4.29
N LEU A 177 3.53 -18.97 -4.90
CA LEU A 177 2.45 -18.20 -4.28
C LEU A 177 1.90 -18.89 -3.02
N GLN A 178 1.67 -20.20 -3.06
CA GLN A 178 1.18 -20.95 -1.90
C GLN A 178 2.18 -20.91 -0.74
N THR A 179 3.46 -21.09 -1.02
CA THR A 179 4.53 -21.01 -0.03
C THR A 179 4.62 -19.61 0.57
N ALA A 180 4.62 -18.58 -0.28
CA ALA A 180 4.66 -17.19 0.15
C ALA A 180 3.47 -16.82 1.04
N ILE A 181 2.25 -17.28 0.72
CA ILE A 181 1.06 -17.07 1.56
C ILE A 181 1.25 -17.70 2.95
N GLN A 182 1.79 -18.93 3.01
CA GLN A 182 2.01 -19.60 4.29
C GLN A 182 3.01 -18.87 5.19
N GLU A 183 4.07 -18.34 4.60
CA GLU A 183 5.07 -17.53 5.31
C GLU A 183 4.50 -16.18 5.74
N PHE A 184 3.76 -15.52 4.85
CA PHE A 184 3.11 -14.24 5.11
C PHE A 184 2.13 -14.27 6.29
N ILE A 185 1.42 -15.39 6.47
CA ILE A 185 0.45 -15.56 7.58
C ILE A 185 1.18 -15.84 8.92
N ARG A 186 2.40 -16.39 8.88
CA ARG A 186 3.16 -16.74 10.09
C ARG A 186 4.00 -15.60 10.68
N GLY A 187 4.35 -14.60 9.85
CA GLY A 187 5.17 -13.43 10.24
C GLY A 187 4.34 -12.23 10.57
#